data_25a494f97c50aaa28989256fba70c8a9
#
_entry.id   25a494f97c50aaa28989256fba70c8a9
#
_cell.length_a   1.000
_cell.length_b   1.000
_cell.length_c   1.000
_cell.angle_alpha   90.00
_cell.angle_beta   90.00
_cell.angle_gamma   90.00
#
_symmetry.space_group_name_H-M   'P 1'
#
loop_
_entity.id
_entity.type
_entity.pdbx_description
1 polymer ?
#
loop_
_entity_poly.entity_id
_entity_poly.type
_entity_poly.pdbx_seq_one_letter_code
_entity_poly.pdbx_strand_id
1 'polypeptide(L)'
;MKGIDLSRKQELDKILVAVVKSLDITRTQFENLSQSYNAVGKYLESDPIFEPYHPIVTPQGSLRLGTIIQPVNDGDDLDVDLVYRLLGKSTNWTQSDIKRLVGKRLKEHGIYREMLDKEGRRCWTLLYRQESNNAKEHYHMDILPCVADKEHNNTLRSVLTANYSPENVKRVAICITDNKSADYFTSTDTNTWLKSNPDGYAIWFASRCKNTTEIRENILNAIMPIGQYVEDK
;
A
#
# COMPACT_ATOMS: atom_id res chain seq x y z
N MET A 1 0.75 -20.48 38.30
CA MET A 1 1.75 -20.22 37.23
C MET A 1 2.99 -19.61 37.92
N LYS A 2 4.17 -20.25 37.82
CA LYS A 2 5.42 -19.63 38.26
C LYS A 2 5.72 -18.46 37.35
N GLY A 3 5.84 -17.24 37.87
CA GLY A 3 6.22 -16.07 37.10
C GLY A 3 7.57 -16.27 36.43
N ILE A 4 7.74 -15.70 35.24
CA ILE A 4 9.02 -15.69 34.54
C ILE A 4 10.00 -14.90 35.41
N ASP A 5 11.16 -15.51 35.71
CA ASP A 5 12.24 -14.84 36.42
C ASP A 5 12.68 -13.55 35.68
N LEU A 6 12.98 -12.50 36.46
CA LEU A 6 13.34 -11.17 35.94
C LEU A 6 14.55 -11.23 34.98
N SER A 7 15.51 -12.10 35.23
CA SER A 7 16.68 -12.28 34.37
C SER A 7 16.31 -12.89 33.04
N ARG A 8 15.41 -13.88 33.01
CA ARG A 8 14.86 -14.47 31.76
C ARG A 8 14.03 -13.49 30.96
N LYS A 9 13.28 -12.61 31.66
CA LYS A 9 12.55 -11.55 30.98
C LYS A 9 13.50 -10.60 30.25
N GLN A 10 14.58 -10.16 30.91
CA GLN A 10 15.59 -9.29 30.28
C GLN A 10 16.33 -9.96 29.13
N GLU A 11 16.59 -11.26 29.20
CA GLU A 11 17.17 -12.02 28.08
C GLU A 11 16.21 -12.10 26.89
N LEU A 12 14.94 -12.40 27.15
CA LEU A 12 13.90 -12.42 26.09
C LEU A 12 13.73 -11.06 25.44
N ASP A 13 13.72 -9.98 26.23
CA ASP A 13 13.64 -8.62 25.70
C ASP A 13 14.82 -8.30 24.76
N LYS A 14 16.06 -8.70 25.16
CA LYS A 14 17.24 -8.53 24.31
C LYS A 14 17.13 -9.31 22.98
N ILE A 15 16.64 -10.55 23.04
CA ILE A 15 16.43 -11.40 21.85
C ILE A 15 15.37 -10.75 20.94
N LEU A 16 14.23 -10.33 21.49
CA LEU A 16 13.18 -9.68 20.73
C LEU A 16 13.67 -8.40 20.05
N VAL A 17 14.41 -7.55 20.77
CA VAL A 17 15.02 -6.34 20.21
C VAL A 17 15.99 -6.68 19.07
N ALA A 18 16.82 -7.71 19.23
CA ALA A 18 17.75 -8.14 18.19
C ALA A 18 17.00 -8.65 16.93
N VAL A 19 15.95 -9.45 17.12
CA VAL A 19 15.12 -9.96 16.02
C VAL A 19 14.44 -8.80 15.28
N VAL A 20 13.79 -7.87 16.00
CA VAL A 20 13.15 -6.72 15.38
C VAL A 20 14.16 -5.91 14.55
N LYS A 21 15.33 -5.62 15.13
CA LYS A 21 16.40 -4.90 14.39
C LYS A 21 16.89 -5.64 13.12
N SER A 22 16.88 -6.96 13.14
CA SER A 22 17.28 -7.76 11.97
C SER A 22 16.20 -7.80 10.88
N LEU A 23 14.95 -7.58 11.26
CA LEU A 23 13.81 -7.57 10.35
C LEU A 23 13.49 -6.18 9.79
N ASP A 24 13.93 -5.11 10.43
CA ASP A 24 13.65 -3.76 9.96
C ASP A 24 14.33 -3.48 8.61
N ILE A 25 13.60 -2.78 7.73
CA ILE A 25 14.20 -2.21 6.52
C ILE A 25 15.15 -1.08 6.91
N THR A 26 16.24 -0.94 6.16
CA THR A 26 17.19 0.15 6.38
C THR A 26 16.59 1.49 5.96
N ARG A 27 17.10 2.58 6.54
CA ARG A 27 16.73 3.94 6.13
C ARG A 27 16.91 4.15 4.63
N THR A 28 18.02 3.68 4.06
CA THR A 28 18.30 3.80 2.62
C THR A 28 17.25 3.05 1.78
N GLN A 29 16.83 1.85 2.20
CA GLN A 29 15.76 1.12 1.54
C GLN A 29 14.45 1.91 1.59
N PHE A 30 14.05 2.40 2.76
CA PHE A 30 12.85 3.21 2.92
C PHE A 30 12.87 4.48 2.05
N GLU A 31 14.00 5.20 2.01
CA GLU A 31 14.17 6.40 1.19
C GLU A 31 14.06 6.05 -0.30
N ASN A 32 14.69 4.97 -0.76
CA ASN A 32 14.60 4.49 -2.14
C ASN A 32 13.17 4.09 -2.52
N LEU A 33 12.49 3.31 -1.67
CA LEU A 33 11.08 2.94 -1.87
C LEU A 33 10.20 4.19 -1.97
N SER A 34 10.40 5.13 -1.05
CA SER A 34 9.63 6.38 -1.00
C SER A 34 9.83 7.24 -2.25
N GLN A 35 11.07 7.39 -2.72
CA GLN A 35 11.37 8.10 -3.97
C GLN A 35 10.72 7.42 -5.17
N SER A 36 10.80 6.10 -5.24
CA SER A 36 10.25 5.33 -6.36
C SER A 36 8.73 5.40 -6.42
N TYR A 37 8.02 5.18 -5.30
CA TYR A 37 6.57 5.25 -5.32
C TYR A 37 6.06 6.66 -5.59
N ASN A 38 6.75 7.69 -5.09
CA ASN A 38 6.41 9.08 -5.40
C ASN A 38 6.62 9.41 -6.89
N ALA A 39 7.69 8.89 -7.51
CA ALA A 39 7.95 9.10 -8.94
C ALA A 39 6.88 8.44 -9.80
N VAL A 40 6.55 7.17 -9.53
CA VAL A 40 5.46 6.45 -10.21
C VAL A 40 4.12 7.14 -9.98
N GLY A 41 3.85 7.54 -8.74
CA GLY A 41 2.62 8.23 -8.38
C GLY A 41 2.43 9.50 -9.21
N LYS A 42 3.41 10.39 -9.21
CA LYS A 42 3.36 11.63 -10.01
C LYS A 42 3.17 11.37 -11.50
N TYR A 43 3.84 10.35 -12.03
CA TYR A 43 3.71 9.99 -13.44
C TYR A 43 2.30 9.51 -13.78
N LEU A 44 1.71 8.66 -12.96
CA LEU A 44 0.37 8.13 -13.17
C LEU A 44 -0.71 9.19 -12.91
N GLU A 45 -0.54 10.03 -11.90
CA GLU A 45 -1.48 11.12 -11.58
C GLU A 45 -1.53 12.19 -12.67
N SER A 46 -0.44 12.35 -13.44
CA SER A 46 -0.37 13.29 -14.58
C SER A 46 -0.92 12.73 -15.90
N ASP A 47 -1.61 11.59 -15.90
CA ASP A 47 -2.19 11.03 -17.13
C ASP A 47 -3.40 11.86 -17.59
N PRO A 48 -3.36 12.48 -18.79
CA PRO A 48 -4.46 13.30 -19.31
C PRO A 48 -5.79 12.55 -19.45
N ILE A 49 -5.76 11.22 -19.65
CA ILE A 49 -6.97 10.40 -19.77
C ILE A 49 -7.69 10.32 -18.43
N PHE A 50 -6.95 10.29 -17.34
CA PHE A 50 -7.49 10.14 -15.99
C PHE A 50 -7.63 11.45 -15.22
N GLU A 51 -7.02 12.54 -15.71
CA GLU A 51 -7.09 13.86 -15.06
C GLU A 51 -8.52 14.29 -14.68
N PRO A 52 -9.56 14.12 -15.54
CA PRO A 52 -10.95 14.48 -15.19
C PRO A 52 -11.51 13.68 -14.00
N TYR A 53 -10.88 12.58 -13.64
CA TYR A 53 -11.30 11.68 -12.58
C TYR A 53 -10.44 11.80 -11.32
N HIS A 54 -9.58 12.82 -11.25
CA HIS A 54 -8.72 13.14 -10.12
C HIS A 54 -7.96 11.92 -9.58
N PRO A 55 -7.03 11.37 -10.38
CA PRO A 55 -6.24 10.21 -9.97
C PRO A 55 -5.38 10.52 -8.75
N ILE A 56 -5.28 9.56 -7.84
CA ILE A 56 -4.45 9.67 -6.64
C ILE A 56 -3.76 8.32 -6.42
N VAL A 57 -2.44 8.35 -6.19
CA VAL A 57 -1.65 7.17 -5.81
C VAL A 57 -1.31 7.23 -4.33
N THR A 58 -1.62 6.17 -3.62
CA THR A 58 -1.31 6.07 -2.18
C THR A 58 -0.76 4.69 -1.85
N PRO A 59 0.19 4.59 -0.90
CA PRO A 59 0.65 3.29 -0.42
C PRO A 59 -0.46 2.56 0.33
N GLN A 60 -0.44 1.23 0.25
CA GLN A 60 -1.26 0.32 1.05
C GLN A 60 -0.39 -0.79 1.64
N GLY A 61 -1.00 -1.86 2.18
CA GLY A 61 -0.29 -3.02 2.70
C GLY A 61 0.67 -2.69 3.84
N SER A 62 1.76 -3.44 3.90
CA SER A 62 2.75 -3.36 4.98
C SER A 62 3.43 -1.99 5.08
N LEU A 63 3.69 -1.33 3.95
CA LEU A 63 4.26 0.02 3.93
C LEU A 63 3.32 1.03 4.60
N ARG A 64 2.02 0.98 4.28
CA ARG A 64 1.01 1.87 4.88
C ARG A 64 0.81 1.64 6.37
N LEU A 65 0.91 0.39 6.79
CA LEU A 65 0.71 -0.03 8.19
C LEU A 65 1.96 0.18 9.05
N GLY A 66 3.12 0.46 8.45
CA GLY A 66 4.41 0.51 9.13
C GLY A 66 4.85 -0.87 9.62
N THR A 67 4.47 -1.93 8.92
CA THR A 67 4.80 -3.33 9.24
C THR A 67 5.67 -3.98 8.18
N ILE A 68 6.22 -3.20 7.25
CA ILE A 68 7.16 -3.68 6.23
C ILE A 68 8.45 -4.18 6.90
N ILE A 69 8.92 -5.36 6.50
CA ILE A 69 10.14 -5.98 7.02
C ILE A 69 11.06 -6.40 5.89
N GLN A 70 12.32 -6.65 6.22
CA GLN A 70 13.28 -7.28 5.32
C GLN A 70 12.77 -8.65 4.85
N PRO A 71 13.08 -9.05 3.61
CA PRO A 71 12.84 -10.42 3.17
C PRO A 71 13.52 -11.41 4.12
N VAL A 72 12.77 -12.44 4.52
CA VAL A 72 13.24 -13.46 5.48
C VAL A 72 13.93 -14.61 4.77
N ASN A 73 13.47 -14.96 3.56
CA ASN A 73 14.04 -16.04 2.77
C ASN A 73 14.92 -15.48 1.65
N ASP A 74 15.93 -16.27 1.27
CA ASP A 74 16.74 -15.98 0.09
C ASP A 74 15.86 -16.03 -1.17
N GLY A 75 15.89 -14.95 -1.95
CA GLY A 75 15.08 -14.83 -3.17
C GLY A 75 13.71 -14.18 -3.00
N ASP A 76 13.30 -13.83 -1.77
CA ASP A 76 12.14 -12.96 -1.56
C ASP A 76 12.53 -11.50 -1.81
N ASP A 77 11.64 -10.74 -2.45
CA ASP A 77 11.79 -9.30 -2.64
C ASP A 77 10.98 -8.53 -1.59
N LEU A 78 11.33 -7.26 -1.37
CA LEU A 78 10.46 -6.34 -0.65
C LEU A 78 9.20 -6.05 -1.48
N ASP A 79 8.06 -6.02 -0.81
CA ASP A 79 6.75 -5.83 -1.43
C ASP A 79 6.20 -4.43 -1.14
N VAL A 80 5.87 -3.68 -2.18
CA VAL A 80 5.33 -2.32 -2.10
C VAL A 80 3.99 -2.27 -2.82
N ASP A 81 2.93 -2.18 -2.05
CA ASP A 81 1.58 -2.07 -2.59
C ASP A 81 1.15 -0.61 -2.76
N LEU A 82 0.62 -0.26 -3.93
CA LEU A 82 0.04 1.05 -4.23
C LEU A 82 -1.41 0.91 -4.69
N VAL A 83 -2.24 1.82 -4.24
CA VAL A 83 -3.59 2.04 -4.80
C VAL A 83 -3.53 3.20 -5.77
N TYR A 84 -3.86 2.95 -7.05
CA TYR A 84 -4.15 3.99 -8.04
C TYR A 84 -5.65 4.22 -8.11
N ARG A 85 -6.13 5.24 -7.42
CA ARG A 85 -7.54 5.51 -7.23
C ARG A 85 -8.03 6.68 -8.07
N LEU A 86 -9.12 6.44 -8.80
CA LEU A 86 -9.91 7.44 -9.48
C LEU A 86 -11.13 7.83 -8.62
N LEU A 87 -11.47 9.10 -8.52
CA LEU A 87 -12.69 9.55 -7.82
C LEU A 87 -13.97 9.28 -8.64
N GLY A 88 -13.83 8.85 -9.87
CA GLY A 88 -14.90 8.46 -10.78
C GLY A 88 -14.30 7.80 -12.01
N LYS A 89 -15.14 7.51 -12.99
CA LYS A 89 -14.71 6.97 -14.31
C LYS A 89 -15.71 7.37 -15.40
N SER A 90 -15.32 7.19 -16.66
CA SER A 90 -16.29 7.26 -17.76
C SER A 90 -17.39 6.21 -17.58
N THR A 91 -18.62 6.58 -17.92
CA THR A 91 -19.78 5.67 -17.85
C THR A 91 -19.59 4.42 -18.70
N ASN A 92 -18.77 4.49 -19.74
CA ASN A 92 -18.53 3.40 -20.69
C ASN A 92 -17.32 2.52 -20.32
N TRP A 93 -16.56 2.85 -19.29
CA TRP A 93 -15.40 2.05 -18.92
C TRP A 93 -15.76 0.86 -18.05
N THR A 94 -15.27 -0.28 -18.46
CA THR A 94 -15.26 -1.53 -17.70
C THR A 94 -14.01 -1.61 -16.79
N GLN A 95 -13.91 -2.67 -15.99
CA GLN A 95 -12.68 -2.98 -15.23
C GLN A 95 -11.47 -3.12 -16.18
N SER A 96 -11.68 -3.82 -17.29
CA SER A 96 -10.66 -4.04 -18.32
C SER A 96 -10.14 -2.74 -18.91
N ASP A 97 -11.04 -1.78 -19.20
CA ASP A 97 -10.63 -0.51 -19.75
C ASP A 97 -9.71 0.26 -18.83
N ILE A 98 -10.08 0.40 -17.56
CA ILE A 98 -9.26 1.11 -16.58
C ILE A 98 -7.90 0.43 -16.44
N LYS A 99 -7.89 -0.90 -16.23
CA LYS A 99 -6.64 -1.63 -16.03
C LYS A 99 -5.73 -1.54 -17.26
N ARG A 100 -6.29 -1.70 -18.44
CA ARG A 100 -5.57 -1.58 -19.72
C ARG A 100 -5.00 -0.18 -19.94
N LEU A 101 -5.74 0.87 -19.61
CA LEU A 101 -5.29 2.25 -19.75
C LEU A 101 -4.11 2.54 -18.80
N VAL A 102 -4.17 2.08 -17.56
CA VAL A 102 -3.04 2.19 -16.61
C VAL A 102 -1.82 1.44 -17.13
N GLY A 103 -2.00 0.20 -17.59
CA GLY A 103 -0.90 -0.57 -18.18
C GLY A 103 -0.33 0.07 -19.44
N LYS A 104 -1.18 0.69 -20.29
CA LYS A 104 -0.73 1.46 -21.46
C LYS A 104 0.15 2.63 -21.02
N ARG A 105 -0.28 3.39 -20.00
CA ARG A 105 0.47 4.52 -19.46
C ARG A 105 1.85 4.10 -18.96
N LEU A 106 1.94 2.99 -18.23
CA LEU A 106 3.23 2.44 -17.78
C LEU A 106 4.12 2.03 -18.95
N LYS A 107 3.57 1.42 -20.00
CA LYS A 107 4.30 1.00 -21.20
C LYS A 107 4.80 2.17 -22.06
N GLU A 108 4.18 3.33 -21.99
CA GLU A 108 4.60 4.54 -22.68
C GLU A 108 5.84 5.17 -22.05
N HIS A 109 6.13 4.91 -20.79
CA HIS A 109 7.33 5.38 -20.11
C HIS A 109 8.50 4.42 -20.34
N GLY A 110 9.61 4.90 -20.90
CA GLY A 110 10.73 4.04 -21.28
C GLY A 110 11.24 3.14 -20.15
N ILE A 111 11.48 3.72 -18.96
CA ILE A 111 11.96 2.98 -17.79
C ILE A 111 10.91 2.01 -17.26
N TYR A 112 9.66 2.47 -17.03
CA TYR A 112 8.63 1.61 -16.46
C TYR A 112 8.23 0.47 -17.38
N ARG A 113 8.31 0.65 -18.69
CA ARG A 113 8.09 -0.43 -19.66
C ARG A 113 9.08 -1.59 -19.48
N GLU A 114 10.34 -1.27 -19.20
CA GLU A 114 11.40 -2.28 -19.00
C GLU A 114 11.26 -3.00 -17.64
N MET A 115 10.72 -2.30 -16.64
CA MET A 115 10.48 -2.84 -15.30
C MET A 115 9.15 -3.59 -15.18
N LEU A 116 8.27 -3.50 -16.18
CA LEU A 116 6.91 -4.02 -16.11
C LEU A 116 6.90 -5.54 -16.24
N ASP A 117 6.42 -6.22 -15.22
CA ASP A 117 6.15 -7.67 -15.25
C ASP A 117 4.85 -7.99 -15.99
N LYS A 118 4.52 -9.28 -16.05
CA LYS A 118 3.25 -9.78 -16.60
C LYS A 118 2.08 -9.13 -15.88
N GLU A 119 1.00 -8.93 -16.62
CA GLU A 119 -0.23 -8.45 -16.04
C GLU A 119 -0.72 -9.39 -14.92
N GLY A 120 -0.72 -8.91 -13.70
CA GLY A 120 -1.25 -9.62 -12.55
C GLY A 120 -2.78 -9.70 -12.57
N ARG A 121 -3.38 -10.45 -11.66
CA ARG A 121 -4.83 -10.57 -11.55
C ARG A 121 -5.50 -9.22 -11.30
N ARG A 122 -4.96 -8.43 -10.39
CA ARG A 122 -5.55 -7.16 -9.95
C ARG A 122 -4.65 -5.97 -10.20
N CYS A 123 -3.34 -6.17 -10.18
CA CYS A 123 -2.30 -5.16 -10.20
C CYS A 123 -1.51 -5.16 -11.52
N TRP A 124 -0.76 -4.09 -11.74
CA TRP A 124 0.43 -4.04 -12.57
C TRP A 124 1.63 -4.01 -11.65
N THR A 125 2.64 -4.83 -11.92
CA THR A 125 3.83 -4.96 -11.08
C THR A 125 5.05 -4.38 -11.78
N LEU A 126 5.79 -3.53 -11.08
CA LEU A 126 7.09 -3.01 -11.52
C LEU A 126 8.19 -3.68 -10.70
N LEU A 127 9.17 -4.28 -11.38
CA LEU A 127 10.32 -4.95 -10.80
C LEU A 127 11.49 -3.98 -10.68
N TYR A 128 11.89 -3.67 -9.47
CA TYR A 128 12.94 -2.70 -9.18
C TYR A 128 14.26 -3.38 -8.84
N ARG A 129 15.36 -2.80 -9.36
CA ARG A 129 16.76 -3.19 -9.02
C ARG A 129 17.09 -4.66 -9.25
N GLN A 130 16.42 -5.32 -10.18
CA GLN A 130 16.68 -6.72 -10.53
C GLN A 130 18.15 -6.96 -11.03
N GLU A 131 18.82 -5.91 -11.50
CA GLU A 131 20.22 -5.93 -11.91
C GLU A 131 21.22 -5.83 -10.74
N SER A 132 20.74 -5.53 -9.51
CA SER A 132 21.61 -5.46 -8.34
C SER A 132 22.09 -6.85 -7.93
N ASN A 133 23.38 -6.98 -7.65
CA ASN A 133 23.94 -8.20 -7.07
C ASN A 133 23.53 -8.41 -5.60
N ASN A 134 22.90 -7.41 -4.97
CA ASN A 134 22.39 -7.49 -3.63
C ASN A 134 20.88 -7.72 -3.67
N ALA A 135 20.45 -8.97 -3.49
CA ALA A 135 19.05 -9.35 -3.50
C ALA A 135 18.18 -8.56 -2.48
N LYS A 136 18.76 -8.08 -1.39
CA LYS A 136 18.05 -7.25 -0.40
C LYS A 136 17.69 -5.85 -0.91
N GLU A 137 18.17 -5.47 -2.08
CA GLU A 137 17.79 -4.23 -2.75
C GLU A 137 16.65 -4.43 -3.75
N HIS A 138 16.32 -5.69 -4.07
CA HIS A 138 15.22 -5.99 -4.97
C HIS A 138 13.89 -5.69 -4.28
N TYR A 139 12.97 -5.12 -5.03
CA TYR A 139 11.59 -4.97 -4.60
C TYR A 139 10.67 -4.92 -5.80
N HIS A 140 9.45 -5.32 -5.59
CA HIS A 140 8.40 -5.14 -6.56
C HIS A 140 7.33 -4.19 -6.04
N MET A 141 6.72 -3.48 -6.97
CA MET A 141 5.74 -2.46 -6.69
C MET A 141 4.45 -2.81 -7.42
N ASP A 142 3.45 -3.19 -6.65
CA ASP A 142 2.14 -3.55 -7.14
C ASP A 142 1.23 -2.33 -7.21
N ILE A 143 0.75 -2.00 -8.41
CA ILE A 143 -0.13 -0.87 -8.68
C ILE A 143 -1.53 -1.41 -8.92
N LEU A 144 -2.44 -1.19 -7.98
CA LEU A 144 -3.84 -1.62 -8.01
C LEU A 144 -4.74 -0.52 -8.58
N PRO A 145 -5.23 -0.62 -9.83
CA PRO A 145 -6.21 0.32 -10.37
C PRO A 145 -7.57 0.13 -9.70
N CYS A 146 -8.20 1.23 -9.31
CA CYS A 146 -9.51 1.19 -8.66
C CYS A 146 -10.29 2.49 -8.84
N VAL A 147 -11.57 2.44 -8.49
CA VAL A 147 -12.48 3.60 -8.48
C VAL A 147 -13.04 3.77 -7.07
N ALA A 148 -13.21 5.01 -6.62
CA ALA A 148 -13.83 5.29 -5.34
C ALA A 148 -15.28 4.75 -5.29
N ASP A 149 -15.62 4.04 -4.23
CA ASP A 149 -16.97 3.54 -4.01
C ASP A 149 -17.83 4.60 -3.32
N LYS A 150 -18.66 5.30 -4.10
CA LYS A 150 -19.47 6.40 -3.58
C LYS A 150 -20.59 5.93 -2.64
N GLU A 151 -21.18 4.77 -2.89
CA GLU A 151 -22.28 4.24 -2.07
C GLU A 151 -21.77 3.74 -0.72
N HIS A 152 -20.72 2.93 -0.74
CA HIS A 152 -20.11 2.43 0.48
C HIS A 152 -19.50 3.55 1.33
N ASN A 153 -18.93 4.57 0.69
CA ASN A 153 -18.46 5.77 1.37
C ASN A 153 -19.58 6.51 2.11
N ASN A 154 -20.78 6.58 1.56
CA ASN A 154 -21.94 7.19 2.26
C ASN A 154 -22.35 6.38 3.48
N THR A 155 -22.35 5.06 3.41
CA THR A 155 -22.63 4.16 4.53
C THR A 155 -21.56 4.30 5.62
N LEU A 156 -20.29 4.32 5.23
CA LEU A 156 -19.17 4.50 6.17
C LEU A 156 -19.15 5.88 6.83
N ARG A 157 -19.64 6.91 6.14
CA ARG A 157 -19.78 8.25 6.73
C ARG A 157 -20.61 8.25 8.02
N SER A 158 -21.69 7.52 8.04
CA SER A 158 -22.55 7.44 9.24
C SER A 158 -21.86 6.75 10.43
N VAL A 159 -20.91 5.86 10.16
CA VAL A 159 -20.20 5.08 11.17
C VAL A 159 -18.88 5.76 11.61
N LEU A 160 -18.22 6.47 10.71
CA LEU A 160 -16.87 7.01 10.93
C LEU A 160 -16.85 8.50 11.33
N THR A 161 -17.99 9.22 11.21
CA THR A 161 -18.07 10.68 11.43
C THR A 161 -17.69 11.15 12.83
N ALA A 162 -17.63 10.27 13.81
CA ALA A 162 -17.24 10.64 15.17
C ALA A 162 -15.73 11.02 15.30
N ASN A 163 -14.87 10.57 14.37
CA ASN A 163 -13.42 10.72 14.52
C ASN A 163 -12.66 11.10 13.23
N TYR A 164 -13.34 11.38 12.09
CA TYR A 164 -12.67 11.61 10.81
C TYR A 164 -13.25 12.80 10.06
N SER A 165 -12.38 13.55 9.37
CA SER A 165 -12.82 14.62 8.48
C SER A 165 -13.66 14.05 7.33
N PRO A 166 -14.70 14.78 6.84
CA PRO A 166 -15.53 14.34 5.72
C PRO A 166 -14.74 14.00 4.44
N GLU A 167 -13.58 14.58 4.24
CA GLU A 167 -12.70 14.30 3.10
C GLU A 167 -11.99 12.95 3.23
N ASN A 168 -11.56 12.57 4.43
CA ASN A 168 -10.93 11.29 4.68
C ASN A 168 -11.91 10.13 4.51
N VAL A 169 -13.17 10.33 4.86
CA VAL A 169 -14.23 9.33 4.68
C VAL A 169 -14.56 9.07 3.21
N LYS A 170 -14.46 10.09 2.34
CA LYS A 170 -14.69 9.94 0.89
C LYS A 170 -13.67 9.04 0.18
N ARG A 171 -12.58 8.72 0.83
CA ARG A 171 -11.45 7.98 0.25
C ARG A 171 -11.33 6.53 0.73
N VAL A 172 -12.22 6.11 1.61
CA VAL A 172 -12.02 4.88 2.39
C VAL A 172 -12.36 3.61 1.60
N ALA A 173 -13.48 3.60 0.87
CA ALA A 173 -13.90 2.43 0.12
C ALA A 173 -13.63 2.57 -1.37
N ILE A 174 -13.17 1.49 -1.98
CA ILE A 174 -12.81 1.40 -3.39
C ILE A 174 -13.39 0.15 -4.06
N CYS A 175 -13.65 0.27 -5.35
CA CYS A 175 -14.01 -0.81 -6.25
C CYS A 175 -12.76 -1.18 -7.05
N ILE A 176 -12.22 -2.37 -6.87
CA ILE A 176 -10.96 -2.79 -7.48
C ILE A 176 -11.17 -3.56 -8.77
N THR A 177 -10.19 -3.50 -9.68
CA THR A 177 -10.16 -4.30 -10.89
C THR A 177 -9.74 -5.75 -10.58
N ASP A 178 -10.37 -6.74 -11.24
CA ASP A 178 -10.03 -8.16 -11.13
C ASP A 178 -10.26 -8.86 -12.46
N ASN A 179 -9.20 -9.26 -13.16
CA ASN A 179 -9.31 -9.89 -14.47
C ASN A 179 -9.86 -11.32 -14.46
N LYS A 180 -10.16 -11.85 -13.28
CA LYS A 180 -10.89 -13.12 -13.09
C LYS A 180 -12.37 -12.92 -12.79
N SER A 181 -12.84 -11.66 -12.69
CA SER A 181 -14.26 -11.38 -12.56
C SER A 181 -14.99 -11.75 -13.86
N ALA A 182 -16.17 -12.36 -13.72
CA ALA A 182 -17.03 -12.67 -14.86
C ALA A 182 -17.42 -11.41 -15.65
N ASP A 183 -17.50 -10.28 -14.95
CA ASP A 183 -17.92 -8.98 -15.49
C ASP A 183 -16.75 -8.10 -15.97
N TYR A 184 -15.54 -8.61 -15.97
CA TYR A 184 -14.32 -7.82 -16.23
C TYR A 184 -14.37 -7.01 -17.52
N PHE A 185 -14.88 -7.60 -18.60
CA PHE A 185 -14.95 -7.00 -19.93
C PHE A 185 -16.30 -6.33 -20.24
N THR A 186 -17.32 -6.57 -19.43
CA THR A 186 -18.71 -6.26 -19.83
C THR A 186 -19.40 -5.27 -18.93
N SER A 187 -19.17 -5.33 -17.61
CA SER A 187 -19.87 -4.44 -16.69
C SER A 187 -19.19 -3.09 -16.55
N THR A 188 -19.95 -2.05 -16.78
CA THR A 188 -19.57 -0.66 -16.46
C THR A 188 -20.08 -0.21 -15.09
N ASP A 189 -20.88 -1.05 -14.41
CA ASP A 189 -21.41 -0.79 -13.09
C ASP A 189 -20.41 -1.17 -11.99
N THR A 190 -19.92 -0.17 -11.26
CA THR A 190 -18.97 -0.38 -10.16
C THR A 190 -19.56 -1.15 -8.98
N ASN A 191 -20.90 -1.30 -8.89
CA ASN A 191 -21.52 -2.09 -7.84
C ASN A 191 -21.23 -3.60 -7.98
N THR A 192 -20.93 -4.07 -9.20
CA THR A 192 -20.56 -5.47 -9.44
C THR A 192 -19.08 -5.76 -9.17
N TRP A 193 -18.26 -4.73 -8.96
CA TRP A 193 -16.82 -4.90 -8.75
C TRP A 193 -16.50 -5.33 -7.34
N LEU A 194 -15.37 -6.00 -7.15
CA LEU A 194 -14.87 -6.34 -5.83
C LEU A 194 -14.63 -5.06 -5.00
N LYS A 195 -15.09 -5.09 -3.76
CA LYS A 195 -14.91 -4.00 -2.82
C LYS A 195 -13.65 -4.20 -1.99
N SER A 196 -12.98 -3.09 -1.69
CA SER A 196 -11.83 -3.06 -0.79
C SER A 196 -11.85 -1.78 0.03
N ASN A 197 -11.11 -1.77 1.14
CA ASN A 197 -11.06 -0.63 2.04
C ASN A 197 -9.69 -0.53 2.72
N PRO A 198 -8.60 -0.28 1.96
CA PRO A 198 -7.25 -0.24 2.51
C PRO A 198 -7.04 0.89 3.52
N ASP A 199 -7.59 2.08 3.26
CA ASP A 199 -7.50 3.21 4.20
C ASP A 199 -8.27 2.94 5.49
N GLY A 200 -9.49 2.39 5.40
CA GLY A 200 -10.27 2.02 6.58
C GLY A 200 -9.60 0.93 7.41
N TYR A 201 -8.97 -0.04 6.75
CA TYR A 201 -8.17 -1.04 7.44
C TYR A 201 -6.97 -0.41 8.17
N ALA A 202 -6.23 0.49 7.52
CA ALA A 202 -5.10 1.18 8.16
C ALA A 202 -5.54 2.00 9.38
N ILE A 203 -6.66 2.68 9.29
CA ILE A 203 -7.26 3.43 10.39
C ILE A 203 -7.64 2.49 11.54
N TRP A 204 -8.33 1.40 11.23
CA TRP A 204 -8.68 0.37 12.23
C TRP A 204 -7.45 -0.20 12.90
N PHE A 205 -6.43 -0.58 12.11
CA PHE A 205 -5.17 -1.11 12.61
C PHE A 205 -4.49 -0.13 13.56
N ALA A 206 -4.33 1.13 13.14
CA ALA A 206 -3.74 2.18 13.98
C ALA A 206 -4.53 2.37 15.30
N SER A 207 -5.87 2.29 15.26
CA SER A 207 -6.70 2.39 16.46
C SER A 207 -6.47 1.23 17.44
N ARG A 208 -6.17 0.02 16.93
CA ARG A 208 -5.86 -1.15 17.76
C ARG A 208 -4.45 -1.09 18.35
N CYS A 209 -3.53 -0.45 17.61
CA CYS A 209 -2.16 -0.26 18.10
C CYS A 209 -2.01 0.86 19.14
N LYS A 210 -3.01 1.75 19.29
CA LYS A 210 -2.95 2.85 20.29
C LYS A 210 -2.70 2.37 21.73
N ASN A 211 -3.30 1.26 22.13
CA ASN A 211 -3.11 0.69 23.48
C ASN A 211 -1.74 0.01 23.67
N THR A 212 -1.03 -0.22 22.57
CA THR A 212 0.35 -0.71 22.59
C THR A 212 1.37 0.41 22.35
N THR A 213 0.91 1.66 22.26
CA THR A 213 1.73 2.83 21.90
C THR A 213 2.87 3.02 22.89
N GLU A 214 2.62 2.85 24.18
CA GLU A 214 3.66 2.97 25.21
C GLU A 214 4.74 1.88 25.07
N ILE A 215 4.35 0.66 24.75
CA ILE A 215 5.27 -0.44 24.44
C ILE A 215 5.96 -0.17 23.11
N ARG A 216 5.24 0.31 22.11
CA ARG A 216 5.76 0.67 20.79
C ARG A 216 6.69 1.88 20.84
N GLU A 217 6.36 2.94 21.59
CA GLU A 217 7.23 4.10 21.79
C GLU A 217 8.50 3.71 22.53
N ASN A 218 8.42 2.85 23.54
CA ASN A 218 9.58 2.32 24.22
C ASN A 218 10.45 1.44 23.32
N ILE A 219 9.83 0.63 22.44
CA ILE A 219 10.52 -0.16 21.42
C ILE A 219 11.07 0.75 20.31
N LEU A 220 10.32 1.70 19.80
CA LEU A 220 10.75 2.62 18.74
C LEU A 220 11.83 3.59 19.22
N ASN A 221 11.72 4.12 20.43
CA ASN A 221 12.76 4.94 21.06
C ASN A 221 14.05 4.14 21.33
N ALA A 222 13.94 2.84 21.55
CA ALA A 222 15.08 1.96 21.70
C ALA A 222 15.72 1.51 20.37
N ILE A 223 14.96 1.53 19.26
CA ILE A 223 15.36 0.90 18.01
C ILE A 223 15.70 1.89 16.90
N MET A 224 15.08 3.02 16.79
CA MET A 224 15.40 4.10 15.79
C MET A 224 14.24 5.07 15.54
N PRO A 225 14.53 6.28 15.01
CA PRO A 225 13.54 7.29 14.65
C PRO A 225 12.76 7.00 13.33
N ILE A 226 12.57 5.75 12.94
CA ILE A 226 11.77 5.40 11.75
C ILE A 226 10.30 5.78 11.94
N GLY A 227 9.80 5.81 13.20
CA GLY A 227 8.44 6.24 13.51
C GLY A 227 8.13 7.72 13.27
N GLN A 228 9.14 8.58 13.22
CA GLN A 228 8.93 10.02 12.96
C GLN A 228 8.56 10.34 11.51
N TYR A 229 8.85 9.44 10.57
CA TYR A 229 8.57 9.70 9.14
C TYR A 229 7.10 9.44 8.73
N VAL A 230 6.31 8.82 9.58
CA VAL A 230 4.90 8.48 9.29
C VAL A 230 3.93 9.48 9.91
N GLU A 231 4.35 10.28 10.90
CA GLU A 231 3.48 11.23 11.60
C GLU A 231 3.53 12.67 11.05
N ASP A 232 4.54 13.02 10.25
CA ASP A 232 4.75 14.39 9.74
C ASP A 232 4.23 14.63 8.31
N LYS A 233 3.24 13.87 7.83
CA LYS A 233 2.54 14.21 6.57
C LYS A 233 1.05 13.98 6.64
#